data_6e1658b8e7df2ab37568a66033245e4d
#
_entry.id   6e1658b8e7df2ab37568a66033245e4d
#
_cell.length_a   1.000
_cell.length_b   1.000
_cell.length_c   1.000
_cell.angle_alpha   90.00
_cell.angle_beta   90.00
_cell.angle_gamma   90.00
#
_symmetry.space_group_name_H-M   'P 1'
#
loop_
_entity.id
_entity.type
_entity.pdbx_description
1 polymer ?
#
loop_
_entity_poly.entity_id
_entity_poly.type
_entity_poly.pdbx_seq_one_letter_code
_entity_poly.pdbx_strand_id
1 'polypeptide(L)'
;MKNAPPLPRRIVRSKEEYLSYVKAQNNRTNVYTSVYDFAEFAEKAKIDSSVILDRIFLDFDAHGGSILDAWRDVKIVMRYVLERDYQYTLFFSGRGFHLFVFGETTDSIRNIQVFFREIKAYLISQVEQHLGGDITLDDRVG
;
A
#
# COMPACT_ATOMS: atom_id res chain seq x y z
N MET A 1 -4.60 -11.20 -23.67
CA MET A 1 -3.35 -11.63 -23.01
C MET A 1 -3.69 -12.78 -22.08
N LYS A 2 -3.06 -13.95 -22.26
CA LYS A 2 -3.19 -15.06 -21.32
C LYS A 2 -2.54 -14.60 -20.01
N ASN A 3 -3.29 -14.63 -18.90
CA ASN A 3 -2.76 -14.34 -17.58
C ASN A 3 -1.60 -15.31 -17.32
N ALA A 4 -0.39 -14.76 -17.21
CA ALA A 4 0.74 -15.55 -16.79
C ALA A 4 0.42 -16.14 -15.39
N PRO A 5 0.76 -17.41 -15.12
CA PRO A 5 0.56 -17.96 -13.80
C PRO A 5 1.28 -17.10 -12.76
N PRO A 6 0.69 -16.91 -11.58
CA PRO A 6 1.35 -16.13 -10.54
C PRO A 6 2.72 -16.72 -10.24
N LEU A 7 3.75 -15.87 -10.27
CA LEU A 7 5.10 -16.27 -9.93
C LEU A 7 5.11 -16.91 -8.54
N PRO A 8 5.88 -18.00 -8.32
CA PRO A 8 5.95 -18.64 -7.02
C PRO A 8 6.44 -17.62 -5.97
N ARG A 9 5.65 -17.43 -4.91
CA ARG A 9 6.01 -16.59 -3.80
C ARG A 9 7.20 -17.20 -3.06
N ARG A 10 8.25 -16.42 -2.86
CA ARG A 10 9.39 -16.78 -2.01
C ARG A 10 9.23 -16.15 -0.64
N ILE A 11 9.41 -16.95 0.39
CA ILE A 11 9.46 -16.46 1.78
C ILE A 11 10.87 -15.91 2.04
N VAL A 12 10.95 -14.72 2.58
CA VAL A 12 12.16 -14.02 2.98
C VAL A 12 12.10 -13.77 4.47
N ARG A 13 13.12 -14.18 5.22
CA ARG A 13 13.12 -14.18 6.69
C ARG A 13 13.99 -13.10 7.31
N SER A 14 14.82 -12.43 6.50
CA SER A 14 15.68 -11.35 6.97
C SER A 14 15.84 -10.26 5.91
N LYS A 15 16.28 -9.08 6.35
CA LYS A 15 16.63 -7.97 5.47
C LYS A 15 17.76 -8.35 4.52
N GLU A 16 18.75 -9.09 5.00
CA GLU A 16 19.91 -9.53 4.22
C GLU A 16 19.49 -10.49 3.11
N GLU A 17 18.60 -11.44 3.42
CA GLU A 17 18.02 -12.35 2.43
C GLU A 17 17.21 -11.59 1.37
N TYR A 18 16.39 -10.64 1.79
CA TYR A 18 15.63 -9.77 0.88
C TYR A 18 16.55 -8.99 -0.05
N LEU A 19 17.54 -8.29 0.48
CA LEU A 19 18.48 -7.49 -0.31
C LEU A 19 19.29 -8.35 -1.28
N SER A 20 19.71 -9.53 -0.86
CA SER A 20 20.43 -10.49 -1.71
C SER A 20 19.56 -10.94 -2.88
N TYR A 21 18.29 -11.27 -2.61
CA TYR A 21 17.34 -11.65 -3.65
C TYR A 21 17.07 -10.51 -4.65
N VAL A 22 16.80 -9.30 -4.16
CA VAL A 22 16.56 -8.13 -5.01
C VAL A 22 17.77 -7.82 -5.89
N LYS A 23 18.98 -7.85 -5.34
CA LYS A 23 20.23 -7.65 -6.10
C LYS A 23 20.40 -8.70 -7.19
N ALA A 24 20.11 -9.97 -6.92
CA ALA A 24 20.21 -11.04 -7.90
C ALA A 24 19.20 -10.91 -9.05
N GLN A 25 18.06 -10.27 -8.82
CA GLN A 25 17.03 -10.03 -9.83
C GLN A 25 17.15 -8.67 -10.53
N ASN A 26 18.02 -7.79 -10.05
CA ASN A 26 18.18 -6.45 -10.60
C ASN A 26 18.54 -6.49 -12.09
N ASN A 27 17.87 -5.67 -12.90
CA ASN A 27 17.98 -5.65 -14.36
C ASN A 27 17.56 -6.96 -15.09
N ARG A 28 16.97 -7.92 -14.38
CA ARG A 28 16.50 -9.19 -14.96
C ARG A 28 14.98 -9.30 -15.00
N THR A 29 14.34 -8.93 -13.91
CA THR A 29 12.88 -9.02 -13.78
C THR A 29 12.37 -8.06 -12.72
N ASN A 30 11.06 -7.79 -12.74
CA ASN A 30 10.40 -7.05 -11.68
C ASN A 30 10.34 -7.90 -10.41
N VAL A 31 10.58 -7.29 -9.27
CA VAL A 31 10.43 -7.90 -7.95
C VAL A 31 9.26 -7.24 -7.24
N TYR A 32 8.32 -8.07 -6.80
CA TYR A 32 7.17 -7.64 -6.02
C TYR A 32 7.31 -8.17 -4.60
N THR A 33 6.94 -7.38 -3.63
CA THR A 33 6.91 -7.78 -2.22
C THR A 33 5.50 -7.64 -1.67
N SER A 34 5.19 -8.39 -0.61
CA SER A 34 3.97 -8.16 0.15
C SER A 34 4.02 -6.80 0.85
N VAL A 35 2.86 -6.17 0.97
CA VAL A 35 2.68 -4.92 1.73
C VAL A 35 2.87 -5.17 3.23
N TYR A 36 2.42 -6.33 3.69
CA TYR A 36 2.42 -6.73 5.10
C TYR A 36 3.42 -7.84 5.37
N ASP A 37 3.88 -7.88 6.62
CA ASP A 37 4.65 -8.97 7.17
C ASP A 37 3.73 -10.07 7.75
N PHE A 38 4.25 -11.26 7.97
CA PHE A 38 3.51 -12.41 8.44
C PHE A 38 4.25 -13.06 9.62
N ALA A 39 3.52 -13.41 10.68
CA ALA A 39 4.10 -14.05 11.85
C ALA A 39 4.34 -15.55 11.63
N GLU A 40 3.55 -16.21 10.79
CA GLU A 40 3.64 -17.62 10.46
C GLU A 40 3.88 -17.83 8.97
N PHE A 41 4.78 -18.74 8.62
CA PHE A 41 5.15 -19.01 7.23
C PHE A 41 5.48 -20.50 6.96
N ALA A 42 5.41 -21.36 7.98
CA ALA A 42 5.70 -22.78 7.84
C ALA A 42 4.57 -23.52 7.10
N GLU A 43 3.32 -23.13 7.37
CA GLU A 43 2.15 -23.74 6.75
C GLU A 43 1.42 -22.71 5.90
N LYS A 44 1.34 -22.97 4.59
CA LYS A 44 0.70 -22.06 3.61
C LYS A 44 -0.73 -21.68 4.03
N ALA A 45 -1.50 -22.61 4.58
CA ALA A 45 -2.87 -22.35 5.03
C ALA A 45 -2.99 -21.39 6.21
N LYS A 46 -1.89 -21.16 6.94
CA LYS A 46 -1.86 -20.28 8.11
C LYS A 46 -1.25 -18.91 7.83
N ILE A 47 -0.60 -18.74 6.67
CA ILE A 47 0.08 -17.49 6.33
C ILE A 47 -0.92 -16.33 6.32
N ASP A 48 -2.05 -16.47 5.63
CA ASP A 48 -3.02 -15.40 5.45
C ASP A 48 -3.69 -14.95 6.77
N SER A 49 -3.78 -15.87 7.74
CA SER A 49 -4.31 -15.56 9.08
C SER A 49 -3.28 -14.98 10.04
N SER A 50 -2.00 -14.95 9.65
CA SER A 50 -0.88 -14.48 10.49
C SER A 50 -0.36 -13.11 10.07
N VAL A 51 -1.09 -12.39 9.24
CA VAL A 51 -0.70 -11.06 8.77
C VAL A 51 -0.54 -10.09 9.95
N ILE A 52 0.55 -9.33 9.94
CA ILE A 52 0.82 -8.28 10.93
C ILE A 52 0.27 -6.97 10.38
N LEU A 53 -0.78 -6.48 11.01
CA LEU A 53 -1.48 -5.26 10.60
C LEU A 53 -0.98 -4.09 11.45
N ASP A 54 0.11 -3.46 11.03
CA ASP A 54 0.77 -2.34 11.70
C ASP A 54 0.86 -1.09 10.82
N ARG A 55 0.32 -1.16 9.60
CA ARG A 55 0.40 -0.08 8.61
C ARG A 55 -0.79 -0.10 7.68
N ILE A 56 -1.01 1.02 7.02
CA ILE A 56 -1.93 1.14 5.90
C ILE A 56 -1.13 1.46 4.66
N PHE A 57 -1.47 0.81 3.57
CA PHE A 57 -0.89 1.06 2.27
C PHE A 57 -1.92 1.72 1.36
N LEU A 58 -1.53 2.84 0.76
CA LEU A 58 -2.32 3.57 -0.22
C LEU A 58 -1.53 3.65 -1.52
N ASP A 59 -2.14 3.21 -2.61
CA ASP A 59 -1.59 3.27 -3.95
C ASP A 59 -2.28 4.37 -4.75
N PHE A 60 -1.50 5.37 -5.19
CA PHE A 60 -1.95 6.48 -6.02
C PHE A 60 -1.41 6.30 -7.42
N ASP A 61 -2.23 5.73 -8.31
CA ASP A 61 -1.84 5.51 -9.70
C ASP A 61 -2.50 6.55 -10.61
N ALA A 62 -1.77 6.98 -11.63
CA ALA A 62 -2.22 7.98 -12.57
C ALA A 62 -3.29 7.48 -13.58
N HIS A 63 -3.72 6.22 -13.56
CA HIS A 63 -4.81 5.59 -14.32
C HIS A 63 -5.08 6.19 -15.72
N GLY A 64 -4.01 6.47 -16.48
CA GLY A 64 -4.12 7.11 -17.80
C GLY A 64 -4.17 8.64 -17.77
N GLY A 65 -4.18 9.24 -16.58
CA GLY A 65 -4.00 10.67 -16.36
C GLY A 65 -2.53 11.06 -16.20
N SER A 66 -2.33 12.26 -15.70
CA SER A 66 -1.00 12.81 -15.45
C SER A 66 -0.51 12.41 -14.05
N ILE A 67 0.81 12.25 -13.90
CA ILE A 67 1.45 12.09 -12.59
C ILE A 67 1.10 13.24 -11.63
N LEU A 68 0.77 14.41 -12.15
CA LEU A 68 0.35 15.55 -11.37
C LEU A 68 -1.02 15.35 -10.73
N ASP A 69 -1.89 14.53 -11.34
CA ASP A 69 -3.19 14.18 -10.75
C ASP A 69 -2.98 13.26 -9.55
N ALA A 70 -2.16 12.21 -9.71
CA ALA A 70 -1.76 11.34 -8.59
C ALA A 70 -1.08 12.15 -7.46
N TRP A 71 -0.22 13.12 -7.81
CA TRP A 71 0.43 13.98 -6.83
C TRP A 71 -0.57 14.90 -6.10
N ARG A 72 -1.61 15.35 -6.77
CA ARG A 72 -2.69 16.13 -6.14
C ARG A 72 -3.40 15.33 -5.06
N ASP A 73 -3.74 14.08 -5.38
CA ASP A 73 -4.41 13.17 -4.46
C ASP A 73 -3.51 12.85 -3.25
N VAL A 74 -2.23 12.57 -3.50
CA VAL A 74 -1.24 12.41 -2.43
C VAL A 74 -1.22 13.62 -1.50
N LYS A 75 -1.19 14.84 -2.03
CA LYS A 75 -1.15 16.06 -1.18
C LYS A 75 -2.37 16.19 -0.28
N ILE A 76 -3.55 15.77 -0.75
CA ILE A 76 -4.78 15.80 0.05
C ILE A 76 -4.67 14.82 1.22
N VAL A 77 -4.27 13.56 0.93
CA VAL A 77 -4.10 12.54 1.97
C VAL A 77 -2.97 12.90 2.93
N MET A 78 -1.87 13.43 2.42
CA MET A 78 -0.75 13.86 3.26
C MET A 78 -1.14 14.96 4.25
N ARG A 79 -2.04 15.87 3.88
CA ARG A 79 -2.58 16.84 4.83
C ARG A 79 -3.27 16.14 6.01
N TYR A 80 -4.13 15.17 5.73
CA TYR A 80 -4.79 14.37 6.76
C TYR A 80 -3.79 13.65 7.68
N VAL A 81 -2.76 13.04 7.09
CA VAL A 81 -1.72 12.31 7.82
C VAL A 81 -0.91 13.24 8.73
N LEU A 82 -0.50 14.42 8.21
CA LEU A 82 0.28 15.42 8.93
C LEU A 82 -0.51 16.09 10.05
N GLU A 83 -1.78 16.42 9.83
CA GLU A 83 -2.66 17.03 10.85
C GLU A 83 -2.86 16.11 12.07
N ARG A 84 -2.67 14.79 11.91
CA ARG A 84 -2.81 13.79 12.96
C ARG A 84 -1.49 13.27 13.50
N ASP A 85 -0.39 13.82 13.03
CA ASP A 85 0.98 13.44 13.44
C ASP A 85 1.26 11.93 13.24
N TYR A 86 0.68 11.32 12.21
CA TYR A 86 0.95 9.94 11.87
C TYR A 86 2.33 9.78 11.25
N GLN A 87 3.03 8.72 11.62
CA GLN A 87 4.27 8.34 10.94
C GLN A 87 3.95 7.76 9.55
N TYR A 88 4.75 8.14 8.58
CA TYR A 88 4.53 7.72 7.20
C TYR A 88 5.83 7.54 6.42
N THR A 89 5.73 6.84 5.30
CA THR A 89 6.74 6.82 4.26
C THR A 89 6.06 6.93 2.89
N LEU A 90 6.56 7.84 2.06
CA LEU A 90 6.05 8.09 0.72
C LEU A 90 7.11 7.70 -0.31
N PHE A 91 6.74 6.88 -1.29
CA PHE A 91 7.59 6.45 -2.38
C PHE A 91 7.00 6.88 -3.72
N PHE A 92 7.89 7.20 -4.66
CA PHE A 92 7.54 7.32 -6.06
C PHE A 92 7.65 5.95 -6.73
N SER A 93 6.55 5.47 -7.32
CA SER A 93 6.47 4.13 -7.95
C SER A 93 6.88 4.12 -9.43
N GLY A 94 7.17 5.29 -10.02
CA GLY A 94 7.46 5.46 -11.44
C GLY A 94 6.25 5.93 -12.25
N ARG A 95 5.02 5.57 -11.86
CA ARG A 95 3.77 6.02 -12.49
C ARG A 95 2.78 6.64 -11.52
N GLY A 96 3.12 6.63 -10.25
CA GLY A 96 2.30 7.12 -9.16
C GLY A 96 3.09 7.17 -7.86
N PHE A 97 2.40 7.01 -6.74
CA PHE A 97 3.00 7.08 -5.42
C PHE A 97 2.43 5.99 -4.52
N HIS A 98 3.29 5.44 -3.68
CA HIS A 98 2.92 4.53 -2.61
C HIS A 98 3.09 5.24 -1.26
N LEU A 99 2.05 5.29 -0.48
CA LEU A 99 2.07 5.86 0.87
C LEU A 99 1.81 4.77 1.90
N PHE A 100 2.74 4.62 2.83
CA PHE A 100 2.58 3.81 4.03
C PHE A 100 2.33 4.72 5.21
N VAL A 101 1.25 4.48 5.94
CA VAL A 101 0.96 5.16 7.20
C VAL A 101 1.04 4.12 8.30
N PHE A 102 1.92 4.35 9.28
CA PHE A 102 2.19 3.41 10.37
C PHE A 102 1.32 3.68 11.58
N GLY A 103 0.93 2.62 12.27
CA GLY A 103 0.14 2.66 13.48
C GLY A 103 0.51 1.54 14.44
N GLU A 104 -0.23 1.43 15.52
CA GLU A 104 -0.08 0.30 16.43
C GLU A 104 -0.53 -1.00 15.76
N THR A 105 0.18 -2.10 16.07
CA THR A 105 -0.20 -3.42 15.56
C THR A 105 -1.59 -3.78 16.06
N THR A 106 -2.44 -4.19 15.13
CA THR A 106 -3.79 -4.68 15.43
C THR A 106 -3.98 -6.07 14.85
N ASP A 107 -4.76 -6.90 15.53
CA ASP A 107 -5.23 -8.20 15.07
C ASP A 107 -6.57 -8.11 14.31
N SER A 108 -7.13 -6.90 14.22
CA SER A 108 -8.45 -6.65 13.66
C SER A 108 -8.37 -5.95 12.31
N ILE A 109 -8.65 -6.69 11.24
CA ILE A 109 -8.88 -6.14 9.89
C ILE A 109 -9.96 -5.04 9.93
N ARG A 110 -10.93 -5.15 10.85
CA ARG A 110 -11.99 -4.15 11.02
C ARG A 110 -11.45 -2.76 11.34
N ASN A 111 -10.38 -2.66 12.16
CA ASN A 111 -9.77 -1.38 12.50
C ASN A 111 -9.16 -0.72 11.27
N ILE A 112 -8.50 -1.50 10.40
CA ILE A 112 -7.98 -1.02 9.13
C ILE A 112 -9.10 -0.55 8.21
N GLN A 113 -10.19 -1.30 8.09
CA GLN A 113 -11.34 -0.92 7.29
C GLN A 113 -12.03 0.35 7.80
N VAL A 114 -12.07 0.58 9.12
CA VAL A 114 -12.57 1.84 9.72
C VAL A 114 -11.70 3.00 9.28
N PHE A 115 -10.38 2.86 9.38
CA PHE A 115 -9.44 3.90 8.99
C PHE A 115 -9.54 4.22 7.49
N PHE A 116 -9.65 3.23 6.61
CA PHE A 116 -9.88 3.47 5.18
C PHE A 116 -11.17 4.24 4.92
N ARG A 117 -12.26 3.92 5.63
CA ARG A 117 -13.51 4.67 5.50
C ARG A 117 -13.38 6.11 5.94
N GLU A 118 -12.63 6.37 7.01
CA GLU A 118 -12.38 7.73 7.50
C GLU A 118 -11.54 8.53 6.50
N ILE A 119 -10.46 7.95 5.97
CA ILE A 119 -9.66 8.59 4.91
C ILE A 119 -10.53 8.86 3.68
N LYS A 120 -11.32 7.88 3.25
CA LYS A 120 -12.19 8.04 2.08
C LYS A 120 -13.21 9.16 2.29
N ALA A 121 -13.83 9.21 3.46
CA ALA A 121 -14.79 10.28 3.81
C ALA A 121 -14.11 11.65 3.83
N TYR A 122 -12.92 11.75 4.39
CA TYR A 122 -12.11 12.98 4.38
C TYR A 122 -11.79 13.41 2.94
N LEU A 123 -11.32 12.50 2.09
CA LEU A 123 -11.00 12.79 0.70
C LEU A 123 -12.22 13.29 -0.07
N ILE A 124 -13.36 12.63 0.08
CA ILE A 124 -14.62 13.05 -0.56
C ILE A 124 -14.96 14.48 -0.12
N SER A 125 -14.89 14.78 1.17
CA SER A 125 -15.17 16.13 1.69
C SER A 125 -14.25 17.20 1.12
N GLN A 126 -12.98 16.86 0.88
CA GLN A 126 -12.01 17.80 0.30
C GLN A 126 -12.21 17.98 -1.21
N VAL A 127 -12.60 16.93 -1.93
CA VAL A 127 -12.87 16.98 -3.36
C VAL A 127 -14.14 17.76 -3.65
N GLU A 128 -15.21 17.53 -2.91
CA GLU A 128 -16.44 18.31 -3.02
C GLU A 128 -16.23 19.81 -2.77
N GLN A 129 -15.27 20.14 -1.91
CA GLN A 129 -14.92 21.55 -1.61
C GLN A 129 -14.03 22.20 -2.68
N HIS A 130 -13.23 21.45 -3.45
CA HIS A 130 -12.13 22.04 -4.22
C HIS A 130 -12.01 21.65 -5.68
N LEU A 131 -12.51 20.50 -6.18
CA LEU A 131 -12.05 19.98 -7.48
C LEU A 131 -13.02 19.20 -8.36
N GLY A 132 -14.17 18.76 -7.93
CA GLY A 132 -15.13 18.04 -8.79
C GLY A 132 -14.54 16.82 -9.53
N GLY A 133 -13.68 16.02 -8.90
CA GLY A 133 -13.03 14.86 -9.48
C GLY A 133 -13.24 13.57 -8.67
N ASP A 134 -13.30 12.42 -9.37
CA ASP A 134 -13.36 11.10 -8.76
C ASP A 134 -12.00 10.69 -8.20
N ILE A 135 -11.96 10.37 -6.90
CA ILE A 135 -10.81 9.72 -6.26
C ILE A 135 -11.17 8.25 -6.05
N THR A 136 -10.46 7.37 -6.72
CA THR A 136 -10.53 5.93 -6.47
C THR A 136 -9.42 5.51 -5.53
N LEU A 137 -9.77 5.12 -4.30
CA LEU A 137 -8.87 4.41 -3.39
C LEU A 137 -9.07 2.91 -3.60
N ASP A 138 -7.98 2.19 -3.79
CA ASP A 138 -8.01 0.74 -3.76
C ASP A 138 -8.04 0.29 -2.29
N ASP A 139 -9.23 -0.07 -1.81
CA ASP A 139 -9.50 -0.53 -0.45
C ASP A 139 -9.37 -2.06 -0.29
N ARG A 140 -8.83 -2.72 -1.31
CA ARG A 140 -8.63 -4.16 -1.28
C ARG A 140 -7.45 -4.51 -0.38
N VAL A 141 -7.77 -4.90 0.85
CA VAL A 141 -6.89 -5.69 1.71
C VAL A 141 -7.04 -7.14 1.26
N GLY A 142 -6.22 -7.53 0.31
CA GLY A 142 -6.23 -8.88 -0.25
C GLY A 142 -4.94 -9.62 0.01
#